data_13a6cf8f0f6d8fa843866dc8f3bdbb2d
#
_entry.id   13a6cf8f0f6d8fa843866dc8f3bdbb2d
#
_cell.length_a   1.000
_cell.length_b   1.000
_cell.length_c   1.000
_cell.angle_alpha   90.00
_cell.angle_beta   90.00
_cell.angle_gamma   90.00
#
_symmetry.space_group_name_H-M   'P 1'
#
loop_
_entity.id
_entity.type
_entity.pdbx_description
1 polymer ?
#
loop_
_entity_poly.entity_id
_entity_poly.type
_entity_poly.pdbx_seq_one_letter_code
_entity_poly.pdbx_strand_id
1 'polypeptide(L)'
;MTSPSKPSVLFVCVHNAGRSQMAAGYLRELSQGRIDVRSAGSTPADQLNPIAVEAMAEEGIDITAAVPQVLTPETVQVSDVVITMGCGDVCPMYPGKRYEDWELADPADQPLEAVRSIRDDIKDRVVQLIADLTSNTQEPQS
;
A
#
# COMPACT_ATOMS: atom_id res chain seq x y z
N MET A 1 -4.62 26.57 -16.09
CA MET A 1 -5.12 25.86 -15.17
C MET A 1 -4.29 24.77 -14.68
N THR A 2 -4.28 24.53 -13.48
CA THR A 2 -3.46 23.56 -12.92
C THR A 2 -4.18 22.27 -12.82
N SER A 3 -3.54 21.19 -13.10
CA SER A 3 -4.13 19.90 -12.90
C SER A 3 -4.31 19.65 -11.43
N PRO A 4 -5.34 18.98 -11.04
CA PRO A 4 -5.46 18.58 -9.65
C PRO A 4 -4.32 17.66 -9.30
N SER A 5 -3.86 17.74 -8.08
CA SER A 5 -2.84 16.84 -7.60
C SER A 5 -3.37 15.43 -7.57
N LYS A 6 -2.52 14.48 -7.86
CA LYS A 6 -2.89 13.08 -7.70
C LYS A 6 -3.15 12.79 -6.24
N PRO A 7 -4.13 11.97 -5.92
CA PRO A 7 -4.23 11.48 -4.55
C PRO A 7 -2.98 10.67 -4.20
N SER A 8 -2.55 10.76 -2.97
CA SER A 8 -1.40 10.00 -2.52
C SER A 8 -1.80 9.05 -1.42
N VAL A 9 -1.32 7.81 -1.51
CA VAL A 9 -1.65 6.74 -0.59
C VAL A 9 -0.36 6.21 0.02
N LEU A 10 -0.36 6.07 1.34
CA LEU A 10 0.75 5.47 2.05
C LEU A 10 0.28 4.17 2.68
N PHE A 11 0.97 3.09 2.37
CA PHE A 11 0.73 1.79 3.01
C PHE A 11 1.76 1.57 4.11
N VAL A 12 1.32 1.21 5.29
CA VAL A 12 2.20 1.03 6.45
C VAL A 12 2.01 -0.36 7.04
N CYS A 13 3.09 -1.09 7.20
CA CYS A 13 3.08 -2.31 8.00
C CYS A 13 4.34 -2.31 8.86
N VAL A 14 4.57 -3.36 9.64
CA VAL A 14 5.70 -3.33 10.58
C VAL A 14 7.02 -3.31 9.83
N HIS A 15 7.24 -4.27 8.93
CA HIS A 15 8.54 -4.44 8.29
C HIS A 15 8.67 -3.85 6.90
N ASN A 16 7.57 -3.42 6.31
CA ASN A 16 7.55 -2.88 4.93
C ASN A 16 8.23 -3.84 3.95
N ALA A 17 8.08 -5.12 4.19
CA ALA A 17 8.72 -6.16 3.37
C ALA A 17 7.72 -7.08 2.69
N GLY A 18 6.49 -7.13 3.15
CA GLY A 18 5.46 -8.02 2.60
C GLY A 18 4.18 -7.29 2.26
N ARG A 19 3.27 -7.18 3.25
CA ARG A 19 1.92 -6.65 3.01
C ARG A 19 1.91 -5.28 2.34
N SER A 20 2.64 -4.32 2.88
CA SER A 20 2.63 -2.96 2.33
C SER A 20 3.29 -2.91 0.96
N GLN A 21 4.29 -3.74 0.71
CA GLN A 21 4.94 -3.77 -0.59
C GLN A 21 4.04 -4.40 -1.65
N MET A 22 3.29 -5.44 -1.29
CA MET A 22 2.33 -6.03 -2.21
C MET A 22 1.22 -5.04 -2.55
N ALA A 23 0.71 -4.35 -1.54
CA ALA A 23 -0.34 -3.36 -1.76
C ALA A 23 0.17 -2.22 -2.64
N ALA A 24 1.37 -1.72 -2.37
CA ALA A 24 1.96 -0.65 -3.17
C ALA A 24 2.16 -1.10 -4.62
N GLY A 25 2.62 -2.34 -4.81
CA GLY A 25 2.81 -2.89 -6.16
C GLY A 25 1.51 -2.94 -6.95
N TYR A 26 0.44 -3.44 -6.33
CA TYR A 26 -0.85 -3.46 -6.99
C TYR A 26 -1.36 -2.06 -7.29
N LEU A 27 -1.23 -1.15 -6.34
CA LEU A 27 -1.78 0.19 -6.53
C LEU A 27 -1.04 0.93 -7.64
N ARG A 28 0.28 0.81 -7.70
CA ARG A 28 1.05 1.41 -8.78
C ARG A 28 0.64 0.85 -10.14
N GLU A 29 0.54 -0.47 -10.21
CA GLU A 29 0.24 -1.13 -11.48
C GLU A 29 -1.20 -0.87 -11.91
N LEU A 30 -2.15 -1.02 -11.02
CA LEU A 30 -3.56 -0.96 -11.38
C LEU A 30 -4.07 0.48 -11.53
N SER A 31 -3.44 1.43 -10.84
CA SER A 31 -3.85 2.83 -10.96
C SER A 31 -3.27 3.50 -12.21
N GLN A 32 -2.27 2.88 -12.82
CA GLN A 32 -1.67 3.39 -14.05
C GLN A 32 -1.19 4.84 -13.93
N GLY A 33 -0.56 5.14 -12.82
CA GLY A 33 0.02 6.46 -12.59
C GLY A 33 -0.95 7.52 -12.10
N ARG A 34 -2.20 7.16 -11.86
CA ARG A 34 -3.19 8.14 -11.40
C ARG A 34 -3.12 8.41 -9.90
N ILE A 35 -2.39 7.59 -9.17
CA ILE A 35 -2.27 7.70 -7.72
C ILE A 35 -0.79 7.68 -7.36
N ASP A 36 -0.38 8.56 -6.47
CA ASP A 36 0.98 8.58 -5.96
C ASP A 36 1.07 7.58 -4.81
N VAL A 37 1.97 6.62 -4.89
CA VAL A 37 1.99 5.48 -3.97
C VAL A 37 3.29 5.45 -3.18
N ARG A 38 3.16 5.31 -1.86
CA ARG A 38 4.30 5.15 -0.97
C ARG A 38 4.05 4.01 -0.01
N SER A 39 5.11 3.46 0.53
CA SER A 39 5.01 2.44 1.57
C SER A 39 6.12 2.63 2.59
N ALA A 40 5.86 2.23 3.82
CA ALA A 40 6.82 2.38 4.91
C ALA A 40 6.54 1.37 6.02
N GLY A 41 7.48 1.22 6.93
CA GLY A 41 7.33 0.34 8.07
C GLY A 41 7.83 0.98 9.34
N SER A 42 7.25 0.61 10.46
CA SER A 42 7.69 1.10 11.76
C SER A 42 9.06 0.51 12.13
N THR A 43 9.34 -0.70 11.66
CA THR A 43 10.63 -1.37 11.89
C THR A 43 11.00 -2.05 10.57
N PRO A 44 11.52 -1.29 9.58
CA PRO A 44 11.74 -1.88 8.26
C PRO A 44 12.76 -3.00 8.28
N ALA A 45 12.48 -4.04 7.51
CA ALA A 45 13.41 -5.15 7.34
C ALA A 45 14.53 -4.73 6.40
N ASP A 46 15.59 -5.53 6.37
CA ASP A 46 16.71 -5.27 5.46
C ASP A 46 16.37 -5.58 4.02
N GLN A 47 15.49 -6.55 3.81
CA GLN A 47 15.15 -7.02 2.48
C GLN A 47 13.67 -7.30 2.38
N LEU A 48 13.16 -7.33 1.16
CA LEU A 48 11.78 -7.74 0.91
C LEU A 48 11.59 -9.21 1.27
N ASN A 49 10.36 -9.56 1.63
CA ASN A 49 9.99 -10.95 1.83
C ASN A 49 10.04 -11.67 0.48
N PRO A 50 10.92 -12.66 0.30
CA PRO A 50 11.06 -13.29 -1.02
C PRO A 50 9.79 -14.02 -1.48
N ILE A 51 8.98 -14.51 -0.56
CA ILE A 51 7.73 -15.18 -0.93
C ILE A 51 6.73 -14.14 -1.44
N ALA A 52 6.73 -12.94 -0.87
CA ALA A 52 5.88 -11.86 -1.36
C ALA A 52 6.32 -11.45 -2.77
N VAL A 53 7.63 -11.38 -3.01
CA VAL A 53 8.15 -11.08 -4.34
C VAL A 53 7.68 -12.12 -5.34
N GLU A 54 7.76 -13.39 -4.96
CA GLU A 54 7.33 -14.48 -5.83
C GLU A 54 5.83 -14.44 -6.09
N ALA A 55 5.03 -14.18 -5.07
CA ALA A 55 3.58 -14.10 -5.22
C ALA A 55 3.18 -12.96 -6.17
N MET A 56 3.87 -11.83 -6.09
CA MET A 56 3.58 -10.70 -6.98
C MET A 56 4.04 -11.00 -8.41
N ALA A 57 5.16 -11.69 -8.57
CA ALA A 57 5.63 -12.06 -9.89
C ALA A 57 4.62 -12.94 -10.62
N GLU A 58 3.88 -13.77 -9.89
CA GLU A 58 2.83 -14.59 -10.48
C GLU A 58 1.74 -13.74 -11.13
N GLU A 59 1.57 -12.53 -10.64
CA GLU A 59 0.58 -11.59 -11.18
C GLU A 59 1.18 -10.65 -12.21
N GLY A 60 2.42 -10.87 -12.59
CA GLY A 60 3.10 -10.03 -13.55
C GLY A 60 3.60 -8.72 -12.97
N ILE A 61 3.69 -8.63 -11.65
CA ILE A 61 4.13 -7.42 -10.98
C ILE A 61 5.47 -7.66 -10.30
N ASP A 62 6.46 -6.87 -10.72
CA ASP A 62 7.82 -6.99 -10.19
C ASP A 62 8.02 -5.95 -9.10
N ILE A 63 8.21 -6.39 -7.85
CA ILE A 63 8.47 -5.48 -6.75
C ILE A 63 9.94 -5.57 -6.29
N THR A 64 10.81 -6.19 -7.07
CA THR A 64 12.20 -6.41 -6.65
C THR A 64 12.99 -5.12 -6.52
N ALA A 65 12.57 -4.05 -7.19
CA ALA A 65 13.25 -2.76 -7.07
C ALA A 65 12.86 -1.98 -5.82
N ALA A 66 11.83 -2.41 -5.12
CA ALA A 66 11.37 -1.72 -3.92
C ALA A 66 12.32 -1.99 -2.76
N VAL A 67 12.44 -1.01 -1.88
CA VAL A 67 13.31 -1.12 -0.70
C VAL A 67 12.48 -0.78 0.52
N PRO A 68 12.57 -1.58 1.60
CA PRO A 68 11.87 -1.22 2.83
C PRO A 68 12.28 0.17 3.32
N GLN A 69 11.29 0.97 3.71
CA GLN A 69 11.50 2.35 4.11
C GLN A 69 11.00 2.55 5.54
N VAL A 70 11.67 3.41 6.28
CA VAL A 70 11.21 3.70 7.64
C VAL A 70 10.05 4.68 7.58
N LEU A 71 9.07 4.49 8.45
CA LEU A 71 7.94 5.39 8.57
C LEU A 71 8.40 6.69 9.22
N THR A 72 8.09 7.82 8.60
CA THR A 72 8.42 9.13 9.15
C THR A 72 7.16 9.99 9.22
N PRO A 73 7.12 10.97 10.12
CA PRO A 73 5.97 11.90 10.16
C PRO A 73 5.77 12.62 8.82
N GLU A 74 6.84 12.96 8.14
CA GLU A 74 6.76 13.66 6.86
C GLU A 74 6.02 12.83 5.81
N THR A 75 6.29 11.53 5.78
CA THR A 75 5.64 10.65 4.82
C THR A 75 4.13 10.60 5.07
N VAL A 76 3.74 10.58 6.33
CA VAL A 76 2.32 10.61 6.67
C VAL A 76 1.70 11.96 6.28
N GLN A 77 2.40 13.04 6.57
CA GLN A 77 1.88 14.38 6.30
C GLN A 77 1.62 14.65 4.84
N VAL A 78 2.44 14.10 3.95
CA VAL A 78 2.29 14.33 2.51
C VAL A 78 1.30 13.36 1.86
N SER A 79 0.75 12.43 2.62
CA SER A 79 -0.17 11.44 2.08
C SER A 79 -1.61 11.84 2.36
N ASP A 80 -2.50 11.60 1.42
CA ASP A 80 -3.93 11.88 1.57
C ASP A 80 -4.64 10.74 2.28
N VAL A 81 -4.22 9.52 2.02
CA VAL A 81 -4.80 8.30 2.59
C VAL A 81 -3.68 7.50 3.23
N VAL A 82 -3.88 7.08 4.45
CA VAL A 82 -2.90 6.25 5.16
C VAL A 82 -3.58 4.93 5.51
N ILE A 83 -3.01 3.84 5.05
CA ILE A 83 -3.58 2.51 5.25
C ILE A 83 -2.59 1.68 6.05
N THR A 84 -2.98 1.32 7.27
CA THR A 84 -2.12 0.53 8.14
C THR A 84 -2.47 -0.94 8.00
N MET A 85 -1.47 -1.78 8.15
CA MET A 85 -1.61 -3.22 7.98
C MET A 85 -0.89 -3.90 9.13
N GLY A 86 -1.40 -3.68 10.34
CA GLY A 86 -0.84 -4.33 11.51
C GLY A 86 0.22 -3.55 12.25
N CYS A 87 0.38 -2.25 11.97
CA CYS A 87 1.35 -1.46 12.72
C CYS A 87 0.79 -0.91 14.03
N GLY A 88 -0.49 -1.11 14.27
CA GLY A 88 -1.10 -0.70 15.53
C GLY A 88 -1.09 0.80 15.72
N ASP A 89 -0.69 1.24 16.91
CA ASP A 89 -0.74 2.66 17.26
C ASP A 89 0.51 3.43 16.89
N VAL A 90 1.41 2.82 16.18
CA VAL A 90 2.70 3.45 15.86
C VAL A 90 2.57 4.55 14.85
N CYS A 91 1.57 4.47 13.97
CA CYS A 91 1.41 5.43 12.90
C CYS A 91 0.85 6.74 13.44
N PRO A 92 1.52 7.88 13.20
CA PRO A 92 0.99 9.16 13.65
C PRO A 92 -0.28 9.54 12.90
N MET A 93 -1.19 10.20 13.59
CA MET A 93 -2.47 10.60 13.05
C MET A 93 -2.54 12.12 12.94
N TYR A 94 -2.88 12.61 11.77
CA TYR A 94 -3.02 14.05 11.53
C TYR A 94 -4.43 14.35 11.02
N PRO A 95 -4.99 15.51 11.35
CA PRO A 95 -6.34 15.83 10.86
C PRO A 95 -6.37 16.06 9.36
N GLY A 96 -7.53 15.83 8.78
CA GLY A 96 -7.73 16.09 7.36
C GLY A 96 -7.33 14.96 6.44
N LYS A 97 -6.96 13.81 6.98
CA LYS A 97 -6.54 12.66 6.19
C LYS A 97 -7.48 11.49 6.40
N ARG A 98 -7.55 10.62 5.41
CA ARG A 98 -8.31 9.39 5.51
C ARG A 98 -7.41 8.30 6.06
N TYR A 99 -7.82 7.65 7.13
CA TYR A 99 -7.06 6.55 7.73
C TYR A 99 -7.88 5.27 7.65
N GLU A 100 -7.24 4.19 7.25
CA GLU A 100 -7.87 2.88 7.23
C GLU A 100 -6.93 1.87 7.83
N ASP A 101 -7.47 0.84 8.44
CA ASP A 101 -6.68 -0.27 8.95
C ASP A 101 -7.17 -1.54 8.26
N TRP A 102 -6.31 -2.17 7.49
CA TRP A 102 -6.64 -3.40 6.79
C TRP A 102 -6.09 -4.56 7.61
N GLU A 103 -6.99 -5.36 8.16
CA GLU A 103 -6.60 -6.52 8.95
C GLU A 103 -6.20 -7.64 8.01
N LEU A 104 -4.93 -7.97 8.00
CA LEU A 104 -4.38 -8.97 7.11
C LEU A 104 -3.42 -9.84 7.89
N ALA A 105 -3.35 -11.12 7.56
CA ALA A 105 -2.38 -12.01 8.16
C ALA A 105 -0.97 -11.59 7.75
N ASP A 106 0.00 -11.85 8.61
CA ASP A 106 1.39 -11.53 8.34
C ASP A 106 1.98 -12.62 7.44
N PRO A 107 2.53 -12.26 6.26
CA PRO A 107 3.11 -13.26 5.37
C PRO A 107 4.48 -13.77 5.83
N ALA A 108 5.06 -13.20 6.87
CA ALA A 108 6.36 -13.65 7.35
C ALA A 108 6.30 -15.11 7.75
N ASP A 109 7.26 -15.88 7.28
CA ASP A 109 7.38 -17.31 7.59
C ASP A 109 6.20 -18.16 7.14
N GLN A 110 5.39 -17.65 6.20
CA GLN A 110 4.27 -18.39 5.67
C GLN A 110 4.63 -19.02 4.32
N PRO A 111 4.03 -20.17 3.99
CA PRO A 111 4.27 -20.77 2.67
C PRO A 111 3.62 -19.93 1.57
N LEU A 112 4.08 -20.14 0.36
CA LEU A 112 3.58 -19.39 -0.80
C LEU A 112 2.06 -19.45 -0.90
N GLU A 113 1.48 -20.60 -0.62
CA GLU A 113 0.04 -20.77 -0.71
C GLU A 113 -0.71 -19.82 0.22
N ALA A 114 -0.21 -19.65 1.45
CA ALA A 114 -0.82 -18.71 2.40
C ALA A 114 -0.60 -17.27 1.95
N VAL A 115 0.58 -16.98 1.40
CA VAL A 115 0.87 -15.63 0.90
C VAL A 115 0.00 -15.29 -0.29
N ARG A 116 -0.33 -16.26 -1.12
CA ARG A 116 -1.24 -16.03 -2.24
C ARG A 116 -2.62 -15.57 -1.76
N SER A 117 -3.11 -16.17 -0.68
CA SER A 117 -4.40 -15.74 -0.13
C SER A 117 -4.34 -14.32 0.41
N ILE A 118 -3.25 -13.96 1.08
CA ILE A 118 -3.04 -12.62 1.57
C ILE A 118 -2.96 -11.64 0.39
N ARG A 119 -2.21 -12.01 -0.63
CA ARG A 119 -2.06 -11.21 -1.84
C ARG A 119 -3.41 -10.93 -2.50
N ASP A 120 -4.24 -11.95 -2.62
CA ASP A 120 -5.52 -11.81 -3.29
C ASP A 120 -6.48 -10.93 -2.49
N ASP A 121 -6.44 -11.00 -1.17
CA ASP A 121 -7.21 -10.12 -0.32
C ASP A 121 -6.74 -8.66 -0.50
N ILE A 122 -5.44 -8.45 -0.54
CA ILE A 122 -4.87 -7.13 -0.77
C ILE A 122 -5.32 -6.59 -2.12
N LYS A 123 -5.30 -7.43 -3.15
CA LYS A 123 -5.70 -7.01 -4.49
C LYS A 123 -7.15 -6.51 -4.50
N ASP A 124 -8.05 -7.25 -3.86
CA ASP A 124 -9.44 -6.86 -3.81
C ASP A 124 -9.63 -5.51 -3.12
N ARG A 125 -8.89 -5.30 -2.04
CA ARG A 125 -8.96 -4.03 -1.31
C ARG A 125 -8.38 -2.88 -2.12
N VAL A 126 -7.31 -3.12 -2.86
CA VAL A 126 -6.69 -2.11 -3.71
C VAL A 126 -7.63 -1.72 -4.85
N VAL A 127 -8.28 -2.70 -5.47
CA VAL A 127 -9.24 -2.42 -6.54
C VAL A 127 -10.36 -1.54 -6.03
N GLN A 128 -10.88 -1.83 -4.84
CA GLN A 128 -11.93 -1.01 -4.25
C GLN A 128 -11.42 0.40 -3.92
N LEU A 129 -10.20 0.50 -3.43
CA LEU A 129 -9.60 1.80 -3.11
C LEU A 129 -9.45 2.66 -4.36
N ILE A 130 -9.02 2.08 -5.46
CA ILE A 130 -8.89 2.80 -6.72
C ILE A 130 -10.26 3.32 -7.16
N ALA A 131 -11.29 2.49 -7.07
CA ALA A 131 -12.63 2.91 -7.43
C ALA A 131 -13.09 4.08 -6.58
N ASP A 132 -12.82 4.01 -5.27
CA ASP A 132 -13.20 5.09 -4.36
C ASP A 132 -12.48 6.40 -4.69
N LEU A 133 -11.20 6.33 -4.94
CA LEU A 133 -10.40 7.53 -5.18
C LEU A 133 -10.63 8.14 -6.55
N THR A 134 -10.80 7.31 -7.56
CA THR A 134 -11.00 7.83 -8.92
C THR A 134 -12.44 8.22 -9.16
N SER A 135 -13.39 7.59 -8.49
CA SER A 135 -14.77 8.01 -8.58
C SER A 135 -14.96 9.41 -8.11
N ASN A 136 -14.33 9.76 -7.00
CA ASN A 136 -14.41 11.11 -6.49
C ASN A 136 -13.83 12.13 -7.43
N THR A 137 -12.79 11.81 -8.16
CA THR A 137 -12.21 12.73 -9.09
C THR A 137 -13.05 12.87 -10.31
N GLN A 138 -13.84 11.90 -10.65
CA GLN A 138 -14.62 12.04 -11.82
C GLN A 138 -15.93 12.65 -11.62
N GLU A 139 -16.30 12.90 -10.47
CA GLU A 139 -17.49 13.37 -10.24
C GLU A 139 -17.90 14.44 -10.79
N PRO A 140 -18.04 14.93 -11.04
CA PRO A 140 -18.71 15.78 -11.43
C PRO A 140 -19.29 15.98 -12.38
N GLN A 141 -19.30 15.89 -12.73
CA GLN A 141 -19.76 16.13 -13.63
C GLN A 141 -20.82 16.10 -13.75
N SER A 142 -21.30 16.09 -13.44
CA SER A 142 -22.35 15.98 -13.66
C SER A 142 -22.92 16.72 -13.67
#